data_c9d0d4cb18585465bfe519c8fa23257e
#
_entry.id   c9d0d4cb18585465bfe519c8fa23257e
#
_cell.length_a   1.000
_cell.length_b   1.000
_cell.length_c   1.000
_cell.angle_alpha   90.00
_cell.angle_beta   90.00
_cell.angle_gamma   90.00
#
_symmetry.space_group_name_H-M   'P 1'
#
loop_
_entity.id
_entity.type
_entity.pdbx_description
1 polymer ?
#
loop_
_entity_poly.entity_id
_entity_poly.type
_entity_poly.pdbx_seq_one_letter_code
_entity_poly.pdbx_strand_id
1 'polypeptide(L)'
;MFPHMTFSIVARSDDGESWGVAVASKFLAVGSGVPAAAAGVGAIATQADANLSFKYLALAHLDDGATAQVALDRLVEEDDGREHRQVGVVDSDGNAATYTGSECFDWAGGVTGRSGERGGYAIQGNILTGPEVVEAMERAWLDSTDLPVERRLLAALAAGDAAGGDRRGRQSAALLVVRDGAGYGGHDDVAVDLRVDDHTDPVTELGRLVDLNELYLTASTAQERVPIDDELMAELESLARADGKDSFHMWVGSENYEMRVDSGPRPSWIDRRILDIIRDHTA
;
A
#
# COMPACT_ATOMS: atom_id res chain seq x y z
N MET A 1 -4.46 -22.35 -21.03
CA MET A 1 -4.62 -21.33 -20.00
C MET A 1 -3.68 -20.18 -20.34
N PHE A 2 -4.12 -18.93 -20.27
CA PHE A 2 -3.25 -17.81 -20.61
C PHE A 2 -2.43 -17.42 -19.35
N PRO A 3 -1.11 -17.20 -19.48
CA PRO A 3 -0.26 -16.93 -18.36
C PRO A 3 -0.58 -15.56 -17.75
N HIS A 4 -0.84 -15.53 -16.43
CA HIS A 4 -0.99 -14.32 -15.65
C HIS A 4 0.35 -13.99 -14.99
N MET A 5 0.89 -12.81 -15.29
CA MET A 5 2.18 -12.32 -14.77
C MET A 5 1.95 -11.31 -13.69
N THR A 6 2.80 -11.31 -12.66
CA THR A 6 2.64 -10.42 -11.53
C THR A 6 3.94 -10.38 -10.73
N PHE A 7 4.28 -9.23 -10.18
CA PHE A 7 5.27 -9.12 -9.11
C PHE A 7 4.67 -8.37 -7.93
N SER A 8 5.01 -8.81 -6.74
CA SER A 8 4.45 -8.26 -5.50
C SER A 8 5.42 -8.35 -4.33
N ILE A 9 5.20 -7.51 -3.36
CA ILE A 9 5.78 -7.56 -2.02
C ILE A 9 4.66 -7.63 -0.99
N VAL A 10 4.80 -8.53 -0.04
CA VAL A 10 4.01 -8.62 1.19
C VAL A 10 4.93 -8.29 2.33
N ALA A 11 4.56 -7.37 3.22
CA ALA A 11 5.45 -6.99 4.31
C ALA A 11 4.72 -6.58 5.59
N ARG A 12 5.43 -6.72 6.70
CA ARG A 12 5.12 -6.10 8.00
C ARG A 12 6.13 -4.99 8.27
N SER A 13 5.68 -3.86 8.79
CA SER A 13 6.53 -2.73 9.17
C SER A 13 7.53 -3.08 10.27
N ASP A 14 8.64 -2.34 10.36
CA ASP A 14 9.73 -2.59 11.31
C ASP A 14 9.32 -2.35 12.78
N ASP A 15 8.31 -1.50 13.03
CA ASP A 15 7.67 -1.31 14.34
C ASP A 15 6.68 -2.43 14.67
N GLY A 16 6.25 -3.20 13.66
CA GLY A 16 5.33 -4.30 13.79
C GLY A 16 3.85 -3.92 13.88
N GLU A 17 3.49 -2.69 13.51
CA GLU A 17 2.12 -2.19 13.68
C GLU A 17 1.30 -2.26 12.39
N SER A 18 1.95 -2.39 11.22
CA SER A 18 1.29 -2.37 9.92
C SER A 18 1.64 -3.59 9.07
N TRP A 19 0.66 -4.08 8.30
CA TRP A 19 0.83 -5.11 7.28
C TRP A 19 0.40 -4.56 5.94
N GLY A 20 1.12 -4.89 4.88
CA GLY A 20 0.75 -4.39 3.58
C GLY A 20 1.20 -5.26 2.42
N VAL A 21 0.59 -4.98 1.26
CA VAL A 21 0.87 -5.64 -0.02
C VAL A 21 0.94 -4.59 -1.11
N ALA A 22 2.03 -4.59 -1.88
CA ALA A 22 2.09 -3.85 -3.14
C ALA A 22 2.26 -4.83 -4.31
N VAL A 23 1.55 -4.58 -5.42
CA VAL A 23 1.50 -5.47 -6.56
C VAL A 23 1.37 -4.70 -7.87
N ALA A 24 2.03 -5.18 -8.94
CA ALA A 24 1.83 -4.70 -10.31
C ALA A 24 1.80 -5.85 -11.31
N SER A 25 1.07 -5.67 -12.43
CA SER A 25 0.83 -6.72 -13.40
C SER A 25 0.39 -6.18 -14.76
N LYS A 26 0.65 -6.93 -15.82
CA LYS A 26 -0.05 -6.81 -17.12
C LYS A 26 -1.37 -7.60 -17.05
N PHE A 27 -2.23 -7.21 -16.13
CA PHE A 27 -3.54 -7.79 -15.86
C PHE A 27 -4.49 -6.67 -15.43
N LEU A 28 -5.76 -6.73 -15.81
CA LEU A 28 -6.76 -5.74 -15.41
C LEU A 28 -7.06 -5.86 -13.90
N ALA A 29 -7.01 -4.74 -13.19
CA ALA A 29 -7.45 -4.63 -11.80
C ALA A 29 -6.77 -5.66 -10.86
N VAL A 30 -5.44 -5.80 -10.93
CA VAL A 30 -4.67 -6.77 -10.13
C VAL A 30 -4.93 -6.65 -8.62
N GLY A 31 -5.21 -5.44 -8.16
CA GLY A 31 -5.53 -5.16 -6.75
C GLY A 31 -6.82 -5.82 -6.25
N SER A 32 -7.75 -6.19 -7.14
CA SER A 32 -8.96 -6.91 -6.75
C SER A 32 -8.70 -8.39 -6.43
N GLY A 33 -7.69 -8.97 -7.06
CA GLY A 33 -7.39 -10.42 -6.99
C GLY A 33 -6.28 -10.77 -6.01
N VAL A 34 -5.14 -10.08 -6.09
CA VAL A 34 -3.88 -10.51 -5.47
C VAL A 34 -3.80 -10.24 -3.97
N PRO A 35 -3.99 -9.01 -3.44
CA PRO A 35 -3.71 -8.69 -2.05
C PRO A 35 -4.85 -9.07 -1.09
N ALA A 36 -4.46 -9.44 0.12
CA ALA A 36 -5.31 -9.38 1.31
C ALA A 36 -4.44 -9.15 2.56
N ALA A 37 -4.99 -8.45 3.55
CA ALA A 37 -4.33 -8.20 4.83
C ALA A 37 -5.37 -8.02 5.93
N ALA A 38 -4.98 -8.32 7.18
CA ALA A 38 -5.75 -8.05 8.39
C ALA A 38 -4.80 -7.54 9.48
N ALA A 39 -5.17 -6.44 10.15
CA ALA A 39 -4.36 -5.84 11.20
C ALA A 39 -4.20 -6.82 12.38
N GLY A 40 -3.00 -6.92 12.94
CA GLY A 40 -2.68 -7.86 14.02
C GLY A 40 -2.57 -9.32 13.59
N VAL A 41 -2.92 -9.68 12.36
CA VAL A 41 -2.97 -11.04 11.84
C VAL A 41 -1.88 -11.31 10.82
N GLY A 42 -1.85 -10.57 9.72
CA GLY A 42 -0.88 -10.78 8.66
C GLY A 42 -1.33 -10.28 7.29
N ALA A 43 -0.56 -10.62 6.26
CA ALA A 43 -0.85 -10.27 4.88
C ALA A 43 -0.45 -11.37 3.91
N ILE A 44 -1.12 -11.41 2.75
CA ILE A 44 -0.90 -12.38 1.67
C ILE A 44 -1.03 -11.74 0.30
N ALA A 45 -0.19 -12.21 -0.64
CA ALA A 45 -0.38 -12.05 -2.06
C ALA A 45 -0.51 -13.42 -2.73
N THR A 46 -1.61 -13.68 -3.44
CA THR A 46 -1.80 -14.89 -4.27
C THR A 46 -1.85 -14.49 -5.74
N GLN A 47 -1.01 -15.10 -6.56
CA GLN A 47 -0.79 -14.70 -7.95
C GLN A 47 -0.41 -15.86 -8.87
N ALA A 48 0.02 -15.59 -10.11
CA ALA A 48 0.14 -16.54 -11.22
C ALA A 48 -1.24 -17.05 -11.65
N ASP A 49 -1.49 -18.34 -11.75
CA ASP A 49 -2.86 -18.87 -11.84
C ASP A 49 -3.45 -18.84 -10.43
N ALA A 50 -3.93 -17.65 -10.01
CA ALA A 50 -4.23 -17.36 -8.62
C ALA A 50 -5.46 -18.16 -8.11
N ASN A 51 -5.29 -18.85 -6.99
CA ASN A 51 -6.41 -19.34 -6.22
C ASN A 51 -6.87 -18.27 -5.23
N LEU A 52 -7.97 -17.57 -5.53
CA LEU A 52 -8.43 -16.43 -4.73
C LEU A 52 -8.94 -16.84 -3.34
N SER A 53 -9.28 -18.11 -3.11
CA SER A 53 -9.64 -18.58 -1.77
C SER A 53 -8.47 -18.53 -0.78
N PHE A 54 -7.24 -18.57 -1.28
CA PHE A 54 -6.04 -18.46 -0.46
C PHE A 54 -5.99 -17.17 0.36
N LYS A 55 -6.57 -16.08 -0.12
CA LYS A 55 -6.67 -14.81 0.60
C LYS A 55 -7.36 -14.98 1.96
N TYR A 56 -8.48 -15.66 1.95
CA TYR A 56 -9.31 -15.85 3.15
C TYR A 56 -8.78 -16.97 4.03
N LEU A 57 -8.34 -18.07 3.41
CA LEU A 57 -7.83 -19.24 4.13
C LEU A 57 -6.49 -18.93 4.83
N ALA A 58 -5.58 -18.17 4.17
CA ALA A 58 -4.34 -17.74 4.81
C ALA A 58 -4.61 -16.90 6.06
N LEU A 59 -5.43 -15.85 5.92
CA LEU A 59 -5.76 -14.98 7.05
C LEU A 59 -6.44 -15.75 8.18
N ALA A 60 -7.32 -16.71 7.87
CA ALA A 60 -7.94 -17.56 8.90
C ALA A 60 -6.90 -18.44 9.60
N HIS A 61 -5.96 -19.05 8.88
CA HIS A 61 -4.89 -19.84 9.49
C HIS A 61 -3.95 -19.00 10.36
N LEU A 62 -3.62 -17.79 9.92
CA LEU A 62 -2.78 -16.87 10.69
C LEU A 62 -3.49 -16.39 11.95
N ASP A 63 -4.78 -16.08 11.87
CA ASP A 63 -5.61 -15.68 13.02
C ASP A 63 -5.76 -16.82 14.05
N ASP A 64 -5.80 -18.07 13.57
CA ASP A 64 -5.73 -19.28 14.41
C ASP A 64 -4.33 -19.56 15.00
N GLY A 65 -3.35 -18.67 14.78
CA GLY A 65 -1.99 -18.74 15.35
C GLY A 65 -0.99 -19.56 14.53
N ALA A 66 -1.27 -19.91 13.28
CA ALA A 66 -0.28 -20.51 12.40
C ALA A 66 0.82 -19.49 12.03
N THR A 67 2.08 -19.96 11.90
CA THR A 67 3.12 -19.15 11.29
C THR A 67 2.91 -19.01 9.78
N ALA A 68 3.54 -18.00 9.14
CA ALA A 68 3.47 -17.80 7.70
C ALA A 68 3.78 -19.08 6.91
N GLN A 69 4.81 -19.82 7.31
CA GLN A 69 5.18 -21.09 6.67
C GLN A 69 4.08 -22.15 6.82
N VAL A 70 3.55 -22.35 8.03
CA VAL A 70 2.50 -23.35 8.28
C VAL A 70 1.21 -23.01 7.53
N ALA A 71 0.84 -21.72 7.50
CA ALA A 71 -0.31 -21.28 6.73
C ALA A 71 -0.12 -21.56 5.23
N LEU A 72 1.04 -21.21 4.69
CA LEU A 72 1.39 -21.46 3.28
C LEU A 72 1.38 -22.95 2.93
N ASP A 73 2.00 -23.80 3.77
CA ASP A 73 2.08 -25.26 3.55
C ASP A 73 0.67 -25.86 3.45
N ARG A 74 -0.25 -25.49 4.34
CA ARG A 74 -1.64 -25.95 4.32
C ARG A 74 -2.37 -25.57 3.01
N LEU A 75 -2.19 -24.31 2.56
CA LEU A 75 -2.81 -23.86 1.31
C LEU A 75 -2.33 -24.66 0.09
N VAL A 76 -1.02 -24.93 0.05
CA VAL A 76 -0.37 -25.63 -1.06
C VAL A 76 -0.69 -27.12 -1.04
N GLU A 77 -0.70 -27.77 0.14
CA GLU A 77 -0.99 -29.19 0.28
C GLU A 77 -2.43 -29.54 -0.13
N GLU A 78 -3.39 -28.66 0.13
CA GLU A 78 -4.81 -28.85 -0.17
C GLU A 78 -5.20 -28.45 -1.60
N ASP A 79 -4.31 -27.83 -2.40
CA ASP A 79 -4.61 -27.38 -3.76
C ASP A 79 -3.99 -28.31 -4.82
N ASP A 80 -4.81 -29.04 -5.55
CA ASP A 80 -4.38 -29.89 -6.67
C ASP A 80 -3.70 -29.09 -7.80
N GLY A 81 -3.97 -27.78 -7.90
CA GLY A 81 -3.38 -26.86 -8.88
C GLY A 81 -2.10 -26.14 -8.39
N ARG A 82 -1.53 -26.54 -7.26
CA ARG A 82 -0.40 -25.84 -6.60
C ARG A 82 0.77 -25.52 -7.50
N GLU A 83 1.09 -26.38 -8.47
CA GLU A 83 2.23 -26.17 -9.37
C GLU A 83 2.11 -24.90 -10.25
N HIS A 84 0.89 -24.36 -10.37
CA HIS A 84 0.61 -23.13 -11.11
C HIS A 84 0.48 -21.89 -10.19
N ARG A 85 0.59 -22.03 -8.86
CA ARG A 85 0.38 -20.93 -7.90
C ARG A 85 1.69 -20.25 -7.54
N GLN A 86 1.58 -18.96 -7.24
CA GLN A 86 2.66 -18.23 -6.56
C GLN A 86 2.06 -17.42 -5.42
N VAL A 87 2.65 -17.55 -4.23
CA VAL A 87 2.08 -17.00 -2.99
C VAL A 87 3.19 -16.42 -2.13
N GLY A 88 2.93 -15.27 -1.50
CA GLY A 88 3.76 -14.71 -0.43
C GLY A 88 2.90 -14.42 0.79
N VAL A 89 3.39 -14.72 1.97
CA VAL A 89 2.68 -14.56 3.26
C VAL A 89 3.62 -13.97 4.30
N VAL A 90 3.10 -13.04 5.12
CA VAL A 90 3.78 -12.53 6.33
C VAL A 90 2.79 -12.60 7.49
N ASP A 91 3.22 -13.17 8.63
CA ASP A 91 2.39 -13.34 9.83
C ASP A 91 2.49 -12.16 10.82
N SER A 92 1.79 -12.29 11.95
CA SER A 92 1.77 -11.30 13.03
C SER A 92 3.12 -11.08 13.72
N ASP A 93 4.05 -12.03 13.63
CA ASP A 93 5.40 -11.94 14.22
C ASP A 93 6.46 -11.47 13.19
N GLY A 94 6.04 -11.20 11.92
CA GLY A 94 6.92 -10.83 10.84
C GLY A 94 7.69 -12.02 10.25
N ASN A 95 7.33 -13.28 10.55
CA ASN A 95 7.86 -14.39 9.78
C ASN A 95 7.25 -14.35 8.38
N ALA A 96 8.04 -14.71 7.38
CA ALA A 96 7.64 -14.62 5.99
C ALA A 96 7.87 -15.95 5.28
N ALA A 97 6.98 -16.29 4.35
CA ALA A 97 7.08 -17.45 3.48
C ALA A 97 6.68 -17.12 2.06
N THR A 98 7.32 -17.76 1.07
CA THR A 98 6.92 -17.65 -0.34
C THR A 98 6.95 -19.02 -1.00
N TYR A 99 6.03 -19.23 -1.93
CA TYR A 99 5.93 -20.43 -2.75
C TYR A 99 5.84 -20.04 -4.23
N THR A 100 6.59 -20.72 -5.07
CA THR A 100 6.52 -20.62 -6.53
C THR A 100 6.41 -22.02 -7.10
N GLY A 101 5.25 -22.36 -7.66
CA GLY A 101 5.00 -23.68 -8.25
C GLY A 101 5.83 -23.90 -9.52
N SER A 102 6.14 -25.15 -9.81
CA SER A 102 7.06 -25.55 -10.90
C SER A 102 6.54 -25.23 -12.30
N GLU A 103 5.22 -25.02 -12.45
CA GLU A 103 4.55 -24.64 -13.69
C GLU A 103 4.33 -23.12 -13.82
N CYS A 104 4.87 -22.31 -12.88
CA CYS A 104 4.93 -20.87 -13.06
C CYS A 104 5.89 -20.51 -14.21
N PHE A 105 5.45 -19.65 -15.10
CA PHE A 105 6.24 -19.31 -16.29
C PHE A 105 7.49 -18.46 -15.94
N ASP A 106 8.59 -18.77 -16.60
CA ASP A 106 9.89 -18.11 -16.42
C ASP A 106 9.92 -16.63 -16.85
N TRP A 107 10.69 -15.77 -16.21
CA TRP A 107 11.39 -16.06 -14.97
C TRP A 107 10.38 -16.02 -13.81
N ALA A 108 10.44 -16.97 -12.88
CA ALA A 108 9.60 -16.98 -11.69
C ALA A 108 10.42 -17.34 -10.46
N GLY A 109 10.15 -16.69 -9.35
CA GLY A 109 10.82 -16.94 -8.07
C GLY A 109 10.46 -15.90 -7.03
N GLY A 110 11.06 -16.03 -5.84
CA GLY A 110 10.82 -15.12 -4.73
C GLY A 110 11.92 -15.20 -3.68
N VAL A 111 11.87 -14.24 -2.75
CA VAL A 111 12.77 -14.12 -1.61
C VAL A 111 11.98 -13.72 -0.38
N THR A 112 12.43 -14.14 0.79
CA THR A 112 11.90 -13.75 2.09
C THR A 112 13.00 -13.23 2.98
N GLY A 113 12.67 -12.32 3.87
CA GLY A 113 13.64 -11.81 4.82
C GLY A 113 12.98 -11.09 6.00
N ARG A 114 13.83 -10.60 6.88
CA ARG A 114 13.44 -9.74 7.99
C ARG A 114 14.01 -8.35 7.78
N SER A 115 13.29 -7.34 8.30
CA SER A 115 13.73 -5.96 8.30
C SER A 115 13.45 -5.34 9.68
N GLY A 116 14.39 -4.54 10.16
CA GLY A 116 14.31 -3.99 11.50
C GLY A 116 14.16 -5.04 12.60
N GLU A 117 13.51 -4.68 13.69
CA GLU A 117 13.35 -5.54 14.85
C GLU A 117 12.16 -6.50 14.69
N ARG A 118 11.04 -6.02 14.15
CA ARG A 118 9.77 -6.76 14.06
C ARG A 118 9.28 -6.97 12.64
N GLY A 119 9.87 -6.32 11.64
CA GLY A 119 9.48 -6.40 10.25
C GLY A 119 9.85 -7.71 9.59
N GLY A 120 9.12 -8.03 8.53
CA GLY A 120 9.36 -9.16 7.65
C GLY A 120 8.76 -8.93 6.28
N TYR A 121 9.28 -9.62 5.26
CA TYR A 121 8.80 -9.47 3.90
C TYR A 121 8.90 -10.77 3.10
N ALA A 122 7.99 -10.92 2.14
CA ALA A 122 8.03 -11.88 1.06
C ALA A 122 7.88 -11.13 -0.26
N ILE A 123 8.81 -11.30 -1.19
CA ILE A 123 8.81 -10.70 -2.53
C ILE A 123 8.81 -11.84 -3.54
N GLN A 124 7.93 -11.79 -4.51
CA GLN A 124 7.80 -12.82 -5.53
C GLN A 124 7.33 -12.24 -6.85
N GLY A 125 7.64 -12.95 -7.93
CA GLY A 125 7.14 -12.64 -9.25
C GLY A 125 7.27 -13.81 -10.21
N ASN A 126 6.50 -13.76 -11.27
CA ASN A 126 6.49 -14.76 -12.34
C ASN A 126 6.43 -14.08 -13.70
N ILE A 127 6.95 -14.74 -14.74
CA ILE A 127 7.16 -14.22 -16.11
C ILE A 127 7.86 -12.85 -16.10
N LEU A 128 8.75 -12.63 -15.19
CA LEU A 128 9.52 -11.39 -15.10
C LEU A 128 10.58 -11.32 -16.20
N THR A 129 11.14 -10.14 -16.41
CA THR A 129 12.30 -9.96 -17.29
C THR A 129 13.51 -10.75 -16.80
N GLY A 130 13.67 -10.91 -15.48
CA GLY A 130 14.72 -11.70 -14.83
C GLY A 130 14.66 -11.61 -13.30
N PRO A 131 15.60 -12.28 -12.59
CA PRO A 131 15.71 -12.24 -11.14
C PRO A 131 16.00 -10.83 -10.60
N GLU A 132 16.61 -9.97 -11.40
CA GLU A 132 16.94 -8.59 -11.03
C GLU A 132 15.73 -7.76 -10.60
N VAL A 133 14.52 -8.14 -11.02
CA VAL A 133 13.28 -7.50 -10.58
C VAL A 133 13.06 -7.72 -9.08
N VAL A 134 13.11 -8.97 -8.61
CA VAL A 134 12.96 -9.33 -7.19
C VAL A 134 14.12 -8.76 -6.38
N GLU A 135 15.36 -8.84 -6.88
CA GLU A 135 16.54 -8.28 -6.22
C GLU A 135 16.48 -6.75 -6.07
N ALA A 136 15.95 -6.04 -7.07
CA ALA A 136 15.76 -4.59 -7.00
C ALA A 136 14.69 -4.21 -5.98
N MET A 137 13.57 -4.96 -5.93
CA MET A 137 12.52 -4.78 -4.94
C MET A 137 13.06 -4.97 -3.52
N GLU A 138 13.83 -6.03 -3.29
CA GLU A 138 14.41 -6.34 -1.98
C GLU A 138 15.37 -5.23 -1.51
N ARG A 139 16.31 -4.81 -2.38
CA ARG A 139 17.22 -3.70 -2.07
C ARG A 139 16.45 -2.43 -1.71
N ALA A 140 15.47 -2.03 -2.53
CA ALA A 140 14.69 -0.82 -2.28
C ALA A 140 13.91 -0.91 -0.95
N TRP A 141 13.35 -2.08 -0.61
CA TRP A 141 12.70 -2.32 0.67
C TRP A 141 13.66 -2.15 1.86
N LEU A 142 14.87 -2.72 1.76
CA LEU A 142 15.87 -2.66 2.83
C LEU A 142 16.53 -1.28 2.96
N ASP A 143 16.69 -0.54 1.87
CA ASP A 143 17.34 0.77 1.85
C ASP A 143 16.40 1.93 2.27
N SER A 144 15.08 1.68 2.37
CA SER A 144 14.06 2.71 2.64
C SER A 144 13.42 2.60 4.04
N THR A 145 14.19 2.20 5.04
CA THR A 145 13.71 1.94 6.42
C THR A 145 13.21 3.19 7.16
N ASP A 146 13.58 4.37 6.71
CA ASP A 146 13.15 5.68 7.22
C ASP A 146 11.79 6.15 6.67
N LEU A 147 11.26 5.46 5.65
CA LEU A 147 9.98 5.80 5.05
C LEU A 147 8.81 5.13 5.78
N PRO A 148 7.61 5.75 5.79
CA PRO A 148 6.37 5.08 6.15
C PRO A 148 6.14 3.82 5.31
N VAL A 149 5.45 2.81 5.86
CA VAL A 149 5.33 1.48 5.24
C VAL A 149 4.71 1.53 3.83
N GLU A 150 3.72 2.39 3.60
CA GLU A 150 3.09 2.60 2.30
C GLU A 150 4.06 3.15 1.26
N ARG A 151 4.93 4.08 1.64
CA ARG A 151 5.99 4.62 0.78
C ARG A 151 7.07 3.60 0.50
N ARG A 152 7.42 2.82 1.51
CA ARG A 152 8.42 1.76 1.39
C ARG A 152 7.97 0.63 0.49
N LEU A 153 6.70 0.19 0.59
CA LEU A 153 6.07 -0.77 -0.33
C LEU A 153 6.03 -0.26 -1.76
N LEU A 154 5.65 1.02 -1.95
CA LEU A 154 5.67 1.68 -3.26
C LEU A 154 7.08 1.77 -3.83
N ALA A 155 8.10 2.12 -3.02
CA ALA A 155 9.49 2.20 -3.46
C ALA A 155 10.01 0.83 -3.95
N ALA A 156 9.69 -0.25 -3.23
CA ALA A 156 10.00 -1.60 -3.65
C ALA A 156 9.33 -1.95 -4.98
N LEU A 157 8.02 -1.68 -5.12
CA LEU A 157 7.29 -1.94 -6.35
C LEU A 157 7.86 -1.15 -7.54
N ALA A 158 8.18 0.13 -7.35
CA ALA A 158 8.77 1.01 -8.36
C ALA A 158 10.16 0.54 -8.79
N ALA A 159 10.98 0.05 -7.86
CA ALA A 159 12.29 -0.53 -8.17
C ALA A 159 12.17 -1.79 -9.03
N GLY A 160 11.20 -2.67 -8.73
CA GLY A 160 10.92 -3.85 -9.56
C GLY A 160 10.44 -3.48 -10.96
N ASP A 161 9.55 -2.49 -11.08
CA ASP A 161 9.08 -1.98 -12.38
C ASP A 161 10.21 -1.37 -13.20
N ALA A 162 11.09 -0.59 -12.57
CA ALA A 162 12.26 0.02 -13.21
C ALA A 162 13.31 -1.02 -13.63
N ALA A 163 13.42 -2.16 -12.93
CA ALA A 163 14.30 -3.27 -13.27
C ALA A 163 13.77 -4.14 -14.44
N GLY A 164 12.61 -3.80 -15.00
CA GLY A 164 12.00 -4.46 -16.14
C GLY A 164 10.64 -5.09 -15.87
N GLY A 165 10.29 -5.34 -14.63
CA GLY A 165 8.98 -5.80 -14.18
C GLY A 165 8.40 -6.98 -14.96
N ASP A 166 7.14 -6.86 -15.29
CA ASP A 166 6.38 -7.79 -16.12
C ASP A 166 6.85 -7.75 -17.57
N ARG A 167 7.37 -8.87 -18.10
CA ARG A 167 7.92 -8.97 -19.46
C ARG A 167 6.90 -8.65 -20.55
N ARG A 168 5.59 -8.74 -20.27
CA ARG A 168 4.51 -8.38 -21.23
C ARG A 168 4.21 -6.87 -21.25
N GLY A 169 4.73 -6.11 -20.28
CA GLY A 169 4.45 -4.70 -20.10
C GLY A 169 3.62 -4.41 -18.85
N ARG A 170 2.98 -3.27 -18.81
CA ARG A 170 2.27 -2.70 -17.66
C ARG A 170 0.78 -2.63 -17.91
N GLN A 171 -0.08 -2.74 -16.86
CA GLN A 171 -1.50 -2.47 -16.97
C GLN A 171 -2.13 -1.99 -15.66
N SER A 172 -1.85 -2.64 -14.52
CA SER A 172 -2.45 -2.25 -13.24
C SER A 172 -1.44 -2.36 -12.10
N ALA A 173 -1.71 -1.64 -11.01
CA ALA A 173 -0.97 -1.70 -9.76
C ALA A 173 -1.89 -1.45 -8.57
N ALA A 174 -1.51 -1.92 -7.38
CA ALA A 174 -2.27 -1.69 -6.17
C ALA A 174 -1.37 -1.68 -4.94
N LEU A 175 -1.84 -0.98 -3.90
CA LEU A 175 -1.25 -0.90 -2.58
C LEU A 175 -2.35 -1.04 -1.53
N LEU A 176 -2.22 -2.05 -0.68
CA LEU A 176 -3.06 -2.26 0.49
C LEU A 176 -2.19 -2.18 1.74
N VAL A 177 -2.58 -1.37 2.73
CA VAL A 177 -1.95 -1.33 4.05
C VAL A 177 -3.04 -1.34 5.11
N VAL A 178 -2.86 -2.19 6.12
CA VAL A 178 -3.74 -2.28 7.28
C VAL A 178 -2.97 -2.03 8.57
N ARG A 179 -3.62 -1.36 9.52
CA ARG A 179 -3.15 -1.10 10.89
C ARG A 179 -4.35 -0.85 11.77
N ASP A 180 -4.31 -1.31 13.02
CA ASP A 180 -5.40 -1.18 13.99
C ASP A 180 -5.90 0.28 14.07
N GLY A 181 -7.20 0.47 13.82
CA GLY A 181 -7.89 1.76 13.87
C GLY A 181 -7.39 2.84 12.91
N ALA A 182 -6.62 2.49 11.87
CA ALA A 182 -6.00 3.48 10.98
C ALA A 182 -6.87 3.93 9.80
N GLY A 183 -8.05 3.35 9.63
CA GLY A 183 -8.98 3.75 8.60
C GLY A 183 -9.64 5.09 8.86
N TYR A 184 -10.37 5.60 7.88
CA TYR A 184 -10.99 6.92 7.96
C TYR A 184 -11.88 7.07 9.19
N GLY A 185 -11.59 8.06 10.01
CA GLY A 185 -12.30 8.30 11.26
C GLY A 185 -12.01 7.28 12.38
N GLY A 186 -11.09 6.34 12.20
CA GLY A 186 -10.74 5.31 13.18
C GLY A 186 -11.78 4.19 13.32
N HIS A 187 -12.61 3.98 12.29
CA HIS A 187 -13.72 3.02 12.33
C HIS A 187 -13.41 1.67 11.66
N ASP A 188 -12.29 1.56 10.99
CA ASP A 188 -11.75 0.32 10.43
C ASP A 188 -10.21 0.33 10.45
N ASP A 189 -9.59 -0.73 9.96
CA ASP A 189 -8.15 -0.94 10.01
C ASP A 189 -7.45 -0.66 8.68
N VAL A 190 -8.18 -0.24 7.62
CA VAL A 190 -7.61 -0.02 6.30
C VAL A 190 -6.99 1.38 6.22
N ALA A 191 -5.68 1.44 6.43
CA ALA A 191 -4.91 2.69 6.33
C ALA A 191 -4.79 3.17 4.87
N VAL A 192 -4.58 2.24 3.94
CA VAL A 192 -4.43 2.52 2.50
C VAL A 192 -5.06 1.38 1.69
N ASP A 193 -5.95 1.68 0.76
CA ASP A 193 -6.42 0.77 -0.31
C ASP A 193 -6.49 1.57 -1.61
N LEU A 194 -5.39 1.54 -2.37
CA LEU A 194 -5.25 2.30 -3.61
C LEU A 194 -5.04 1.35 -4.79
N ARG A 195 -5.79 1.60 -5.87
CA ARG A 195 -5.79 0.74 -7.06
C ARG A 195 -5.75 1.56 -8.32
N VAL A 196 -4.86 1.18 -9.21
CA VAL A 196 -4.82 1.63 -10.59
C VAL A 196 -5.22 0.43 -11.44
N ASP A 197 -6.47 0.37 -11.86
CA ASP A 197 -7.05 -0.82 -12.47
C ASP A 197 -6.62 -1.00 -13.92
N ASP A 198 -6.41 0.10 -14.67
CA ASP A 198 -5.93 0.09 -16.06
C ASP A 198 -5.20 1.40 -16.38
N HIS A 199 -3.89 1.33 -16.61
CA HIS A 199 -3.06 2.48 -16.98
C HIS A 199 -1.80 2.04 -17.72
N THR A 200 -1.24 2.88 -18.56
CA THR A 200 0.00 2.60 -19.30
C THR A 200 1.25 2.67 -18.41
N ASP A 201 1.19 3.43 -17.32
CA ASP A 201 2.23 3.55 -16.29
C ASP A 201 1.61 3.49 -14.88
N PRO A 202 1.14 2.29 -14.46
CA PRO A 202 0.30 2.15 -13.28
C PRO A 202 1.05 2.37 -11.96
N VAL A 203 2.36 2.10 -11.92
CA VAL A 203 3.16 2.27 -10.70
C VAL A 203 3.42 3.75 -10.42
N THR A 204 3.71 4.56 -11.45
CA THR A 204 3.82 6.02 -11.30
C THR A 204 2.47 6.63 -10.91
N GLU A 205 1.37 6.19 -11.51
CA GLU A 205 0.03 6.65 -11.15
C GLU A 205 -0.35 6.24 -9.71
N LEU A 206 0.02 5.03 -9.29
CA LEU A 206 -0.16 4.62 -7.89
C LEU A 206 0.62 5.53 -6.93
N GLY A 207 1.83 5.96 -7.29
CA GLY A 207 2.60 6.94 -6.53
C GLY A 207 1.87 8.27 -6.37
N ARG A 208 1.26 8.78 -7.45
CA ARG A 208 0.42 9.98 -7.40
C ARG A 208 -0.79 9.79 -6.47
N LEU A 209 -1.41 8.61 -6.48
CA LEU A 209 -2.52 8.31 -5.56
C LEU A 209 -2.06 8.24 -4.09
N VAL A 210 -0.85 7.75 -3.81
CA VAL A 210 -0.27 7.79 -2.46
C VAL A 210 -0.06 9.23 -1.99
N ASP A 211 0.43 10.12 -2.86
CA ASP A 211 0.56 11.56 -2.56
C ASP A 211 -0.79 12.20 -2.21
N LEU A 212 -1.86 11.83 -2.92
CA LEU A 212 -3.22 12.30 -2.64
C LEU A 212 -3.79 11.69 -1.35
N ASN A 213 -3.55 10.40 -1.11
CA ASN A 213 -3.95 9.75 0.13
C ASN A 213 -3.34 10.45 1.35
N GLU A 214 -2.04 10.74 1.30
CA GLU A 214 -1.38 11.50 2.35
C GLU A 214 -1.96 12.92 2.50
N LEU A 215 -2.29 13.58 1.39
CA LEU A 215 -2.84 14.94 1.44
C LEU A 215 -4.23 14.97 2.07
N TYR A 216 -5.11 14.05 1.69
CA TYR A 216 -6.52 14.10 2.06
C TYR A 216 -6.88 13.25 3.28
N LEU A 217 -6.25 12.09 3.46
CA LEU A 217 -6.69 11.07 4.39
C LEU A 217 -5.74 10.86 5.58
N THR A 218 -4.53 11.41 5.55
CA THR A 218 -3.57 11.31 6.65
C THR A 218 -3.65 12.53 7.56
N ALA A 219 -3.76 12.31 8.87
CA ALA A 219 -3.80 13.40 9.85
C ALA A 219 -2.45 14.13 9.92
N SER A 220 -2.49 15.47 10.08
CA SER A 220 -1.29 16.29 10.24
C SER A 220 -0.56 15.97 11.53
N THR A 221 0.75 15.84 11.44
CA THR A 221 1.65 15.78 12.61
C THR A 221 1.74 17.13 13.31
N ALA A 222 2.21 17.15 14.56
CA ALA A 222 2.38 18.38 15.31
C ALA A 222 3.36 19.38 14.63
N GLN A 223 4.36 18.87 13.89
CA GLN A 223 5.34 19.67 13.17
C GLN A 223 4.79 20.34 11.90
N GLU A 224 3.76 19.75 11.31
CA GLU A 224 3.09 20.27 10.11
C GLU A 224 2.06 21.37 10.46
N ARG A 225 1.63 21.44 11.72
CA ARG A 225 0.58 22.37 12.16
C ARG A 225 1.09 23.78 12.33
N VAL A 226 0.39 24.74 11.75
CA VAL A 226 0.57 26.18 11.92
C VAL A 226 -0.57 26.67 12.82
N PRO A 227 -0.27 27.32 13.97
CA PRO A 227 -1.30 27.91 14.83
C PRO A 227 -2.07 29.01 14.08
N ILE A 228 -3.39 29.05 14.26
CA ILE A 228 -4.25 30.08 13.69
C ILE A 228 -4.54 31.12 14.77
N ASP A 229 -4.01 32.33 14.60
CA ASP A 229 -4.39 33.52 15.37
C ASP A 229 -5.53 34.28 14.67
N ASP A 230 -5.92 35.43 15.25
CA ASP A 230 -7.01 36.26 14.71
C ASP A 230 -6.66 36.85 13.33
N GLU A 231 -5.41 37.20 13.08
CA GLU A 231 -4.94 37.75 11.80
C GLU A 231 -4.97 36.68 10.70
N LEU A 232 -4.40 35.50 10.96
CA LEU A 232 -4.43 34.38 10.01
C LEU A 232 -5.86 33.89 9.77
N MET A 233 -6.73 33.85 10.79
CA MET A 233 -8.15 33.51 10.58
C MET A 233 -8.84 34.50 9.64
N ALA A 234 -8.60 35.79 9.78
CA ALA A 234 -9.18 36.80 8.88
C ALA A 234 -8.64 36.67 7.46
N GLU A 235 -7.36 36.33 7.29
CA GLU A 235 -6.76 35.98 6.00
C GLU A 235 -7.45 34.77 5.36
N LEU A 236 -7.56 33.65 6.09
CA LEU A 236 -8.18 32.40 5.60
C LEU A 236 -9.64 32.61 5.19
N GLU A 237 -10.42 33.36 5.96
CA GLU A 237 -11.80 33.74 5.62
C GLU A 237 -11.86 34.60 4.35
N SER A 238 -10.90 35.52 4.15
CA SER A 238 -10.81 36.31 2.94
C SER A 238 -10.48 35.49 1.70
N LEU A 239 -9.50 34.58 1.82
CA LEU A 239 -9.08 33.67 0.75
C LEU A 239 -10.21 32.71 0.36
N ALA A 240 -10.91 32.13 1.33
CA ALA A 240 -12.05 31.25 1.06
C ALA A 240 -13.17 31.97 0.29
N ARG A 241 -13.45 33.25 0.65
CA ARG A 241 -14.45 34.06 -0.09
C ARG A 241 -13.97 34.42 -1.50
N ALA A 242 -12.68 34.68 -1.68
CA ALA A 242 -12.10 34.91 -3.00
C ALA A 242 -12.23 33.68 -3.91
N ASP A 243 -12.15 32.47 -3.32
CA ASP A 243 -12.43 31.18 -3.99
C ASP A 243 -13.92 30.82 -4.08
N GLY A 244 -14.82 31.76 -3.79
CA GLY A 244 -16.26 31.60 -3.93
C GLY A 244 -16.95 30.79 -2.84
N LYS A 245 -16.32 30.57 -1.69
CA LYS A 245 -16.92 29.89 -0.53
C LYS A 245 -17.41 30.91 0.51
N ASP A 246 -18.46 30.55 1.24
CA ASP A 246 -19.07 31.43 2.25
C ASP A 246 -18.18 31.61 3.49
N SER A 247 -17.31 30.64 3.80
CA SER A 247 -16.40 30.65 4.93
C SER A 247 -15.20 29.73 4.72
N PHE A 248 -14.16 29.89 5.55
CA PHE A 248 -13.02 28.97 5.58
C PHE A 248 -13.44 27.54 5.92
N HIS A 249 -14.37 27.35 6.85
CA HIS A 249 -14.90 26.02 7.17
C HIS A 249 -15.58 25.35 5.97
N MET A 250 -16.34 26.09 5.17
CA MET A 250 -16.94 25.59 3.93
C MET A 250 -15.88 25.27 2.87
N TRP A 251 -14.81 26.05 2.81
CA TRP A 251 -13.70 25.78 1.91
C TRP A 251 -13.02 24.46 2.29
N VAL A 252 -12.66 24.25 3.57
CA VAL A 252 -12.04 23.00 4.08
C VAL A 252 -12.88 21.78 3.70
N GLY A 253 -14.20 21.81 3.96
CA GLY A 253 -15.09 20.68 3.65
C GLY A 253 -15.31 20.48 2.14
N SER A 254 -15.32 21.56 1.32
CA SER A 254 -15.47 21.44 -0.14
C SER A 254 -14.23 20.82 -0.79
N GLU A 255 -13.07 21.09 -0.24
CA GLU A 255 -11.78 20.60 -0.75
C GLU A 255 -11.30 19.31 -0.08
N ASN A 256 -12.08 18.77 0.88
CA ASN A 256 -11.78 17.54 1.64
C ASN A 256 -10.48 17.61 2.47
N TYR A 257 -10.23 18.75 3.13
CA TYR A 257 -9.05 18.94 3.96
C TYR A 257 -9.32 18.77 5.46
N GLU A 258 -10.37 18.07 5.86
CA GLU A 258 -10.81 17.90 7.27
C GLU A 258 -9.72 17.23 8.13
N MET A 259 -8.90 16.36 7.54
CA MET A 259 -7.79 15.71 8.26
C MET A 259 -6.58 16.62 8.46
N ARG A 260 -6.56 17.77 7.79
CA ARG A 260 -5.44 18.72 7.74
C ARG A 260 -5.74 20.07 8.43
N VAL A 261 -6.91 20.21 9.04
CA VAL A 261 -7.33 21.40 9.76
C VAL A 261 -8.00 20.97 11.05
N ASP A 262 -7.88 21.76 12.11
CA ASP A 262 -8.60 21.52 13.36
C ASP A 262 -10.11 21.52 13.12
N SER A 263 -10.79 20.45 13.56
CA SER A 263 -12.22 20.22 13.35
C SER A 263 -13.15 21.07 14.21
N GLY A 264 -12.60 21.92 15.09
CA GLY A 264 -13.38 22.80 15.95
C GLY A 264 -14.16 23.87 15.16
N PRO A 265 -15.22 24.46 15.75
CA PRO A 265 -15.99 25.52 15.11
C PRO A 265 -15.17 26.78 14.83
N ARG A 266 -14.07 26.96 15.54
CA ARG A 266 -13.00 27.93 15.30
C ARG A 266 -11.70 27.15 15.32
N PRO A 267 -11.16 26.79 14.13
CA PRO A 267 -9.94 25.99 14.04
C PRO A 267 -8.76 26.68 14.75
N SER A 268 -8.01 25.95 15.55
CA SER A 268 -6.84 26.42 16.26
C SER A 268 -5.53 26.22 15.50
N TRP A 269 -5.53 25.37 14.46
CA TRP A 269 -4.40 25.10 13.60
C TRP A 269 -4.83 24.69 12.18
N ILE A 270 -3.94 24.90 11.22
CA ILE A 270 -4.02 24.46 9.83
C ILE A 270 -2.69 23.76 9.48
N ASP A 271 -2.75 22.73 8.64
CA ASP A 271 -1.53 22.16 8.05
C ASP A 271 -0.84 23.19 7.15
N ARG A 272 0.49 23.24 7.24
CA ARG A 272 1.32 24.17 6.44
C ARG A 272 1.07 24.00 4.94
N ARG A 273 0.98 22.76 4.46
CA ARG A 273 0.74 22.45 3.05
C ARG A 273 -0.62 22.98 2.59
N ILE A 274 -1.65 22.88 3.44
CA ILE A 274 -2.98 23.40 3.11
C ILE A 274 -3.01 24.91 3.13
N LEU A 275 -2.27 25.53 4.05
CA LEU A 275 -2.10 26.99 4.08
C LEU A 275 -1.43 27.51 2.80
N ASP A 276 -0.42 26.82 2.28
CA ASP A 276 0.20 27.15 1.01
C ASP A 276 -0.78 26.98 -0.16
N ILE A 277 -1.54 25.88 -0.17
CA ILE A 277 -2.53 25.60 -1.21
C ILE A 277 -3.60 26.70 -1.27
N ILE A 278 -4.20 27.12 -0.16
CA ILE A 278 -5.26 28.16 -0.19
C ILE A 278 -4.71 29.50 -0.65
N ARG A 279 -3.47 29.81 -0.31
CA ARG A 279 -2.80 31.05 -0.76
C ARG A 279 -2.53 31.03 -2.27
N ASP A 280 -2.11 29.89 -2.81
CA ASP A 280 -1.79 29.75 -4.23
C ASP A 280 -3.03 29.75 -5.12
N HIS A 281 -4.19 29.23 -4.62
CA HIS A 281 -5.45 29.24 -5.39
C HIS A 281 -6.05 30.61 -5.63
N THR A 282 -5.61 31.62 -4.87
CA THR A 282 -6.17 32.97 -4.89
C THR A 282 -5.18 34.03 -5.37
N ALA A 283 -3.96 33.62 -5.77
CA ALA A 283 -2.94 34.47 -6.38
C ALA A 283 -3.08 34.47 -7.91
#